data_f2ed99e1085aaef3a445a60e6aeb7e52
#
_entry.id   f2ed99e1085aaef3a445a60e6aeb7e52
#
_cell.length_a   1.000
_cell.length_b   1.000
_cell.length_c   1.000
_cell.angle_alpha   90.00
_cell.angle_beta   90.00
_cell.angle_gamma   90.00
#
_symmetry.space_group_name_H-M   'P 1'
#
loop_
_entity.id
_entity.type
_entity.pdbx_description
1 polymer ?
#
loop_
_entity_poly.entity_id
_entity_poly.type
_entity_poly.pdbx_seq_one_letter_code
_entity_poly.pdbx_strand_id
1 'polypeptide(L)'
;MKHSMGIFSLAAMMLMVAGCASVSKEDCLLTDWYEIGRMDGRQGKPRTAFQGRAKACLEHGISADRQAYYNGHDQGLNYYCTEQKGFELGQKGLPYNSVCPLPLEPNFRVGYNKGMRSFCSERNGFESGHQGQAYRNVCPPEYEPDFRIGYEKGRELYQYEAKVAALQRQLKNIERKIDKKEKELYEANLNDQQRSDVRAELKNLDMEYREASRDLKYMENNAPEVQVY
;
A
#
# COMPACT_ATOMS: atom_id res chain seq x y z
N MET A 1 -21.87 -46.00 -28.81
CA MET A 1 -21.80 -44.71 -29.51
C MET A 1 -22.23 -43.62 -28.56
N LYS A 2 -21.28 -42.86 -27.98
CA LYS A 2 -21.42 -41.47 -27.55
C LYS A 2 -20.07 -41.04 -26.95
N HIS A 3 -19.40 -40.18 -27.68
CA HIS A 3 -18.09 -39.62 -27.33
C HIS A 3 -18.26 -38.59 -26.20
N SER A 4 -17.48 -38.72 -25.12
CA SER A 4 -17.30 -37.72 -24.13
C SER A 4 -16.01 -36.94 -24.44
N MET A 5 -16.14 -35.70 -24.81
CA MET A 5 -15.07 -34.80 -25.18
C MET A 5 -14.60 -34.08 -23.90
N GLY A 6 -13.43 -34.47 -23.40
CA GLY A 6 -12.78 -33.81 -22.27
C GLY A 6 -12.20 -32.46 -22.69
N ILE A 7 -12.63 -31.42 -22.05
CA ILE A 7 -12.10 -30.04 -22.19
C ILE A 7 -10.87 -29.92 -21.29
N PHE A 8 -9.68 -29.98 -21.89
CA PHE A 8 -8.43 -29.59 -21.24
C PHE A 8 -8.36 -28.06 -21.16
N SER A 9 -8.59 -27.54 -19.97
CA SER A 9 -8.37 -26.11 -19.64
C SER A 9 -6.88 -25.89 -19.42
N LEU A 10 -6.17 -25.42 -20.45
CA LEU A 10 -4.81 -24.90 -20.34
C LEU A 10 -4.88 -23.55 -19.62
N ALA A 11 -4.60 -23.52 -18.32
CA ALA A 11 -4.30 -22.30 -17.60
C ALA A 11 -2.91 -21.83 -18.04
N ALA A 12 -2.86 -20.91 -19.00
CA ALA A 12 -1.65 -20.20 -19.40
C ALA A 12 -1.22 -19.27 -18.25
N MET A 13 -0.27 -19.72 -17.45
CA MET A 13 0.41 -18.94 -16.41
C MET A 13 1.33 -17.95 -17.13
N MET A 14 0.84 -16.71 -17.35
CA MET A 14 1.64 -15.59 -17.85
C MET A 14 2.67 -15.22 -16.79
N LEU A 15 3.89 -15.76 -16.93
CA LEU A 15 5.08 -15.25 -16.25
C LEU A 15 5.33 -13.83 -16.78
N MET A 16 4.96 -12.82 -15.99
CA MET A 16 5.46 -11.46 -16.18
C MET A 16 6.95 -11.45 -15.87
N VAL A 17 7.78 -11.69 -16.88
CA VAL A 17 9.20 -11.39 -16.82
C VAL A 17 9.29 -9.86 -16.80
N ALA A 18 9.50 -9.28 -15.62
CA ALA A 18 9.97 -7.90 -15.48
C ALA A 18 11.41 -7.88 -16.03
N GLY A 19 11.54 -7.86 -17.35
CA GLY A 19 12.81 -7.62 -18.02
C GLY A 19 13.27 -6.23 -17.64
N CYS A 20 14.41 -6.11 -16.96
CA CYS A 20 15.21 -4.89 -17.02
C CYS A 20 15.47 -4.67 -18.52
N ALA A 21 14.73 -3.75 -19.13
CA ALA A 21 14.99 -3.37 -20.52
C ALA A 21 16.39 -2.78 -20.53
N SER A 22 17.38 -3.55 -20.97
CA SER A 22 18.74 -3.05 -21.23
C SER A 22 18.61 -2.01 -22.36
N VAL A 23 19.16 -0.82 -22.12
CA VAL A 23 19.20 0.22 -23.15
C VAL A 23 20.02 -0.33 -24.32
N SER A 24 19.44 -0.32 -25.53
CA SER A 24 20.13 -0.83 -26.71
C SER A 24 21.15 0.19 -27.26
N LYS A 25 22.04 -0.28 -28.12
CA LYS A 25 22.99 0.58 -28.81
C LYS A 25 22.26 1.60 -29.71
N GLU A 26 21.23 1.16 -30.40
CA GLU A 26 20.40 1.98 -31.27
C GLU A 26 19.67 3.06 -30.47
N ASP A 27 19.13 2.74 -29.29
CA ASP A 27 18.51 3.71 -28.40
C ASP A 27 19.52 4.80 -28.00
N CYS A 28 20.76 4.42 -27.70
CA CYS A 28 21.81 5.37 -27.34
C CYS A 28 22.23 6.30 -28.49
N LEU A 29 22.24 5.79 -29.73
CA LEU A 29 22.58 6.58 -30.94
C LEU A 29 21.47 7.56 -31.32
N LEU A 30 20.19 7.19 -31.10
CA LEU A 30 19.03 7.99 -31.44
C LEU A 30 18.57 8.88 -30.28
N THR A 31 19.22 8.80 -29.13
CA THR A 31 18.82 9.54 -27.93
C THR A 31 19.03 11.05 -28.11
N ASP A 32 17.92 11.79 -28.04
CA ASP A 32 17.94 13.24 -27.80
C ASP A 32 18.13 13.51 -26.30
N TRP A 33 19.39 13.76 -25.92
CA TRP A 33 19.75 14.01 -24.50
C TRP A 33 19.10 15.25 -23.93
N TYR A 34 18.80 16.28 -24.76
CA TYR A 34 18.08 17.45 -24.32
C TYR A 34 16.63 17.10 -23.94
N GLU A 35 15.93 16.37 -24.82
CA GLU A 35 14.55 15.99 -24.55
C GLU A 35 14.44 15.05 -23.35
N ILE A 36 15.36 14.10 -23.18
CA ILE A 36 15.39 13.26 -21.98
C ILE A 36 15.61 14.09 -20.72
N GLY A 37 16.57 15.02 -20.74
CA GLY A 37 16.77 15.95 -19.65
C GLY A 37 15.51 16.74 -19.34
N ARG A 38 14.87 17.30 -20.37
CA ARG A 38 13.63 18.07 -20.23
C ARG A 38 12.49 17.26 -19.61
N MET A 39 12.32 16.01 -20.01
CA MET A 39 11.32 15.11 -19.41
C MET A 39 11.65 14.80 -17.96
N ASP A 40 12.89 14.51 -17.62
CA ASP A 40 13.31 14.23 -16.25
C ASP A 40 13.17 15.47 -15.34
N GLY A 41 13.50 16.67 -15.85
CA GLY A 41 13.26 17.94 -15.15
C GLY A 41 11.78 18.20 -14.89
N ARG A 42 10.91 17.96 -15.87
CA ARG A 42 9.44 18.08 -15.70
C ARG A 42 8.86 17.13 -14.68
N GLN A 43 9.54 16.01 -14.44
CA GLN A 43 9.17 15.01 -13.41
C GLN A 43 9.82 15.30 -12.05
N GLY A 44 10.65 16.32 -11.94
CA GLY A 44 11.38 16.64 -10.71
C GLY A 44 12.41 15.58 -10.33
N LYS A 45 12.96 14.86 -11.31
CA LYS A 45 14.07 13.94 -11.07
C LYS A 45 15.35 14.71 -10.81
N PRO A 46 16.25 14.22 -9.94
CA PRO A 46 17.54 14.87 -9.75
C PRO A 46 18.44 14.73 -10.99
N ARG A 47 19.36 15.68 -11.18
CA ARG A 47 20.34 15.61 -12.28
C ARG A 47 21.19 14.33 -12.30
N THR A 48 21.31 13.67 -11.14
CA THR A 48 22.01 12.36 -11.02
C THR A 48 21.32 11.24 -11.80
N ALA A 49 20.06 11.40 -12.20
CA ALA A 49 19.36 10.46 -13.08
C ALA A 49 20.07 10.27 -14.43
N PHE A 50 20.84 11.29 -14.88
CA PHE A 50 21.71 11.20 -16.05
C PHE A 50 22.72 10.04 -15.97
N GLN A 51 23.30 9.81 -14.78
CA GLN A 51 24.43 8.89 -14.60
C GLN A 51 24.08 7.45 -14.99
N GLY A 52 22.89 6.98 -14.60
CA GLY A 52 22.46 5.61 -14.92
C GLY A 52 22.33 5.38 -16.43
N ARG A 53 21.75 6.34 -17.15
CA ARG A 53 21.58 6.26 -18.60
C ARG A 53 22.90 6.43 -19.34
N ALA A 54 23.72 7.39 -18.91
CA ALA A 54 25.05 7.62 -19.48
C ALA A 54 25.94 6.38 -19.34
N LYS A 55 25.90 5.70 -18.18
CA LYS A 55 26.63 4.45 -17.96
C LYS A 55 26.18 3.35 -18.91
N ALA A 56 24.86 3.15 -19.07
CA ALA A 56 24.33 2.15 -19.98
C ALA A 56 24.78 2.38 -21.44
N CYS A 57 24.78 3.64 -21.91
CA CYS A 57 25.24 3.95 -23.25
C CYS A 57 26.78 3.81 -23.42
N LEU A 58 27.54 4.09 -22.36
CA LEU A 58 29.01 3.90 -22.37
C LEU A 58 29.37 2.43 -22.53
N GLU A 59 28.59 1.48 -22.04
CA GLU A 59 28.78 0.05 -22.26
C GLU A 59 28.72 -0.35 -23.75
N HIS A 60 28.05 0.47 -24.58
CA HIS A 60 28.02 0.36 -26.03
C HIS A 60 29.05 1.23 -26.74
N GLY A 61 29.95 1.88 -25.98
CA GLY A 61 30.98 2.80 -26.53
C GLY A 61 30.42 4.17 -26.95
N ILE A 62 29.21 4.53 -26.49
CA ILE A 62 28.52 5.78 -26.87
C ILE A 62 28.59 6.75 -25.69
N SER A 63 29.15 7.91 -25.91
CA SER A 63 29.22 9.01 -24.93
C SER A 63 27.91 9.78 -24.89
N ALA A 64 27.33 9.90 -23.70
CA ALA A 64 26.12 10.71 -23.48
C ALA A 64 26.46 12.21 -23.49
N ASP A 65 25.63 13.03 -24.14
CA ASP A 65 25.77 14.48 -24.10
C ASP A 65 25.20 15.05 -22.79
N ARG A 66 26.11 15.19 -21.82
CA ARG A 66 25.81 15.75 -20.50
C ARG A 66 25.27 17.18 -20.57
N GLN A 67 25.86 18.02 -21.47
CA GLN A 67 25.49 19.42 -21.53
C GLN A 67 24.07 19.57 -22.12
N ALA A 68 23.77 18.85 -23.19
CA ALA A 68 22.42 18.81 -23.73
C ALA A 68 21.40 18.33 -22.69
N TYR A 69 21.70 17.25 -21.98
CA TYR A 69 20.84 16.75 -20.91
C TYR A 69 20.57 17.80 -19.82
N TYR A 70 21.65 18.45 -19.32
CA TYR A 70 21.49 19.46 -18.27
C TYR A 70 20.72 20.68 -18.71
N ASN A 71 20.94 21.14 -19.93
CA ASN A 71 20.17 22.25 -20.50
C ASN A 71 18.69 21.90 -20.61
N GLY A 72 18.35 20.72 -21.10
CA GLY A 72 17.00 20.21 -21.13
C GLY A 72 16.39 20.09 -19.75
N HIS A 73 17.13 19.50 -18.80
CA HIS A 73 16.69 19.30 -17.40
C HIS A 73 16.32 20.65 -16.74
N ASP A 74 17.14 21.66 -16.91
CA ASP A 74 16.87 22.99 -16.35
C ASP A 74 15.62 23.62 -16.97
N GLN A 75 15.39 23.43 -18.28
CA GLN A 75 14.14 23.83 -18.91
C GLN A 75 12.93 23.05 -18.36
N GLY A 76 13.12 21.76 -18.12
CA GLY A 76 12.06 20.93 -17.52
C GLY A 76 11.68 21.39 -16.11
N LEU A 77 12.65 21.79 -15.30
CA LEU A 77 12.42 22.28 -13.93
C LEU A 77 11.56 23.54 -13.88
N ASN A 78 11.52 24.39 -14.92
CA ASN A 78 10.60 25.52 -14.96
C ASN A 78 9.12 25.10 -14.89
N TYR A 79 8.79 23.90 -15.36
CA TYR A 79 7.44 23.34 -15.29
C TYR A 79 7.17 22.60 -13.97
N TYR A 80 8.21 22.03 -13.35
CA TYR A 80 8.07 21.33 -12.10
C TYR A 80 8.11 22.28 -10.88
N CYS A 81 9.03 23.25 -10.89
CA CYS A 81 9.30 24.13 -9.77
C CYS A 81 8.29 25.29 -9.65
N THR A 82 7.01 24.95 -9.63
CA THR A 82 5.90 25.89 -9.49
C THR A 82 5.20 25.71 -8.14
N GLU A 83 4.50 26.76 -7.67
CA GLU A 83 3.69 26.67 -6.45
C GLU A 83 2.65 25.55 -6.55
N GLN A 84 2.00 25.41 -7.72
CA GLN A 84 1.00 24.37 -7.94
C GLN A 84 1.60 22.96 -7.79
N LYS A 85 2.76 22.69 -8.38
CA LYS A 85 3.42 21.38 -8.25
C LYS A 85 3.92 21.13 -6.84
N GLY A 86 4.40 22.16 -6.16
CA GLY A 86 4.71 22.07 -4.73
C GLY A 86 3.48 21.65 -3.92
N PHE A 87 2.35 22.33 -4.12
CA PHE A 87 1.10 22.00 -3.44
C PHE A 87 0.65 20.55 -3.70
N GLU A 88 0.62 20.11 -4.96
CA GLU A 88 0.26 18.74 -5.33
C GLU A 88 1.15 17.70 -4.65
N LEU A 89 2.46 17.97 -4.54
CA LEU A 89 3.42 17.08 -3.88
C LEU A 89 3.18 17.03 -2.37
N GLY A 90 3.06 18.20 -1.75
CA GLY A 90 2.81 18.33 -0.30
C GLY A 90 1.49 17.71 0.12
N GLN A 91 0.40 17.94 -0.65
CA GLN A 91 -0.92 17.38 -0.37
C GLN A 91 -0.95 15.83 -0.39
N LYS A 92 0.00 15.21 -1.08
CA LYS A 92 0.17 13.75 -1.10
C LYS A 92 1.12 13.23 -0.02
N GLY A 93 1.65 14.10 0.82
CA GLY A 93 2.67 13.74 1.82
C GLY A 93 3.92 13.13 1.19
N LEU A 94 4.28 13.55 -0.03
CA LEU A 94 5.47 13.07 -0.73
C LEU A 94 6.69 13.94 -0.38
N PRO A 95 7.89 13.36 -0.25
CA PRO A 95 9.08 14.11 0.08
C PRO A 95 9.52 15.03 -1.06
N TYR A 96 10.01 16.21 -0.72
CA TYR A 96 10.66 17.12 -1.66
C TYR A 96 12.18 16.89 -1.65
N ASN A 97 12.75 16.55 -2.81
CA ASN A 97 14.15 16.18 -2.97
C ASN A 97 15.08 17.38 -3.29
N SER A 98 14.64 18.60 -3.03
CA SER A 98 15.43 19.84 -3.25
C SER A 98 16.02 19.95 -4.67
N VAL A 99 15.23 19.60 -5.66
CA VAL A 99 15.67 19.62 -7.08
C VAL A 99 15.51 20.99 -7.75
N CYS A 100 14.70 21.87 -7.16
CA CYS A 100 14.45 23.19 -7.73
C CYS A 100 15.66 24.11 -7.55
N PRO A 101 16.08 24.83 -8.60
CA PRO A 101 17.13 25.83 -8.50
C PRO A 101 16.65 27.02 -7.63
N LEU A 102 17.62 27.71 -7.00
CA LEU A 102 17.38 28.80 -6.04
C LEU A 102 16.36 29.84 -6.51
N PRO A 103 16.32 30.30 -7.77
CA PRO A 103 15.33 31.28 -8.20
C PRO A 103 13.88 30.76 -8.23
N LEU A 104 13.67 29.45 -8.38
CA LEU A 104 12.33 28.82 -8.49
C LEU A 104 11.89 28.17 -7.17
N GLU A 105 12.83 27.79 -6.34
CA GLU A 105 12.56 27.03 -5.11
C GLU A 105 11.61 27.73 -4.14
N PRO A 106 11.68 29.05 -3.88
CA PRO A 106 10.78 29.74 -2.95
C PRO A 106 9.30 29.55 -3.31
N ASN A 107 8.93 29.72 -4.57
CA ASN A 107 7.55 29.55 -5.03
C ASN A 107 7.09 28.10 -4.86
N PHE A 108 7.94 27.13 -5.20
CA PHE A 108 7.65 25.73 -4.99
C PHE A 108 7.42 25.41 -3.51
N ARG A 109 8.29 25.90 -2.62
CA ARG A 109 8.17 25.67 -1.17
C ARG A 109 6.91 26.27 -0.58
N VAL A 110 6.46 27.44 -1.04
CA VAL A 110 5.18 28.02 -0.63
C VAL A 110 4.04 27.05 -0.90
N GLY A 111 3.95 26.51 -2.10
CA GLY A 111 2.95 25.51 -2.43
C GLY A 111 3.12 24.22 -1.62
N TYR A 112 4.35 23.71 -1.54
CA TYR A 112 4.65 22.49 -0.79
C TYR A 112 4.23 22.57 0.67
N ASN A 113 4.55 23.67 1.36
CA ASN A 113 4.16 23.85 2.76
C ASN A 113 2.64 23.95 2.93
N LYS A 114 1.93 24.64 2.02
CA LYS A 114 0.46 24.65 2.00
C LYS A 114 -0.11 23.23 1.83
N GLY A 115 0.45 22.45 0.91
CA GLY A 115 0.05 21.08 0.68
C GLY A 115 0.32 20.17 1.88
N MET A 116 1.51 20.28 2.48
CA MET A 116 1.88 19.54 3.70
C MET A 116 0.96 19.86 4.87
N ARG A 117 0.60 21.13 5.07
CA ARG A 117 -0.37 21.52 6.10
C ARG A 117 -1.73 20.85 5.89
N SER A 118 -2.18 20.75 4.64
CA SER A 118 -3.42 20.03 4.31
C SER A 118 -3.30 18.52 4.58
N PHE A 119 -2.16 17.92 4.18
CA PHE A 119 -1.90 16.49 4.40
C PHE A 119 -1.76 16.16 5.88
N CYS A 120 -1.02 16.95 6.65
CA CYS A 120 -0.72 16.73 8.07
C CYS A 120 -1.85 17.18 9.01
N SER A 121 -3.09 16.97 8.62
CA SER A 121 -4.28 17.23 9.43
C SER A 121 -4.67 16.02 10.27
N GLU A 122 -5.38 16.27 11.40
CA GLU A 122 -5.92 15.21 12.25
C GLU A 122 -6.81 14.24 11.44
N ARG A 123 -7.63 14.78 10.54
CA ARG A 123 -8.49 13.98 9.65
C ARG A 123 -7.68 12.98 8.80
N ASN A 124 -6.65 13.44 8.10
CA ASN A 124 -5.83 12.56 7.26
C ASN A 124 -4.99 11.59 8.10
N GLY A 125 -4.59 12.00 9.29
CA GLY A 125 -4.00 11.12 10.28
C GLY A 125 -4.96 9.97 10.62
N PHE A 126 -6.20 10.29 10.97
CA PHE A 126 -7.23 9.31 11.28
C PHE A 126 -7.47 8.34 10.10
N GLU A 127 -7.65 8.86 8.89
CA GLU A 127 -7.87 8.04 7.71
C GLU A 127 -6.69 7.08 7.45
N SER A 128 -5.45 7.57 7.60
CA SER A 128 -4.24 6.75 7.44
C SER A 128 -4.14 5.65 8.50
N GLY A 129 -4.44 5.98 9.77
CA GLY A 129 -4.44 5.04 10.87
C GLY A 129 -5.52 3.98 10.73
N HIS A 130 -6.75 4.38 10.36
CA HIS A 130 -7.90 3.49 10.15
C HIS A 130 -7.72 2.55 8.97
N GLN A 131 -6.97 2.95 7.94
CA GLN A 131 -6.58 2.07 6.85
C GLN A 131 -5.41 1.12 7.21
N GLY A 132 -4.88 1.18 8.42
CA GLY A 132 -3.76 0.37 8.86
C GLY A 132 -2.42 0.74 8.20
N GLN A 133 -2.33 1.92 7.58
CA GLN A 133 -1.10 2.37 6.93
C GLN A 133 -0.03 2.73 7.96
N ALA A 134 1.24 2.45 7.64
CA ALA A 134 2.34 2.88 8.49
C ALA A 134 2.60 4.38 8.34
N TYR A 135 2.74 5.08 9.46
CA TYR A 135 3.15 6.49 9.44
C TYR A 135 4.63 6.63 9.05
N ARG A 136 4.90 7.42 8.02
CA ARG A 136 6.24 7.58 7.42
C ARG A 136 7.04 8.76 7.98
N ASN A 137 6.55 9.44 9.02
CA ASN A 137 7.17 10.62 9.65
C ASN A 137 7.46 11.74 8.63
N VAL A 138 6.53 12.01 7.73
CA VAL A 138 6.68 13.02 6.67
C VAL A 138 6.20 14.40 7.08
N CYS A 139 5.41 14.49 8.15
CA CYS A 139 4.89 15.76 8.62
C CYS A 139 5.97 16.62 9.29
N PRO A 140 6.05 17.93 8.94
CA PRO A 140 6.87 18.87 9.66
C PRO A 140 6.48 18.95 11.15
N PRO A 141 7.43 19.26 12.05
CA PRO A 141 7.19 19.29 13.50
C PRO A 141 6.01 20.16 13.95
N GLU A 142 5.71 21.24 13.20
CA GLU A 142 4.60 22.14 13.49
C GLU A 142 3.21 21.56 13.20
N TYR A 143 3.10 20.53 12.33
CA TYR A 143 1.83 19.90 11.94
C TYR A 143 1.76 18.44 12.39
N GLU A 144 2.87 17.85 12.80
CA GLU A 144 2.94 16.44 13.19
C GLU A 144 2.04 16.09 14.37
N PRO A 145 1.89 16.91 15.42
CA PRO A 145 1.03 16.60 16.55
C PRO A 145 -0.43 16.33 16.16
N ASP A 146 -1.00 17.20 15.31
CA ASP A 146 -2.39 17.05 14.87
C ASP A 146 -2.57 15.74 14.06
N PHE A 147 -1.64 15.46 13.15
CA PHE A 147 -1.67 14.21 12.36
C PHE A 147 -1.58 12.99 13.27
N ARG A 148 -0.69 12.99 14.27
CA ARG A 148 -0.51 11.87 15.20
C ARG A 148 -1.74 11.60 16.04
N ILE A 149 -2.40 12.66 16.54
CA ILE A 149 -3.65 12.50 17.30
C ILE A 149 -4.69 11.73 16.47
N GLY A 150 -4.90 12.13 15.23
CA GLY A 150 -5.81 11.44 14.35
C GLY A 150 -5.35 10.01 14.04
N TYR A 151 -4.05 9.86 13.73
CA TYR A 151 -3.47 8.57 13.37
C TYR A 151 -3.60 7.51 14.47
N GLU A 152 -3.40 7.89 15.72
CA GLU A 152 -3.53 6.97 16.86
C GLU A 152 -4.98 6.55 17.06
N LYS A 153 -5.93 7.49 16.96
CA LYS A 153 -7.38 7.19 17.01
C LYS A 153 -7.80 6.25 15.86
N GLY A 154 -7.33 6.52 14.66
CA GLY A 154 -7.62 5.67 13.51
C GLY A 154 -7.04 4.26 13.66
N ARG A 155 -5.80 4.15 14.16
CA ARG A 155 -5.17 2.85 14.44
C ARG A 155 -5.92 2.05 15.51
N GLU A 156 -6.40 2.71 16.56
CA GLU A 156 -7.20 2.07 17.60
C GLU A 156 -8.47 1.45 17.00
N LEU A 157 -9.17 2.21 16.16
CA LEU A 157 -10.36 1.71 15.46
C LEU A 157 -10.01 0.53 14.53
N TYR A 158 -8.96 0.65 13.72
CA TYR A 158 -8.50 -0.45 12.86
C TYR A 158 -8.22 -1.73 13.64
N GLN A 159 -7.53 -1.61 14.78
CA GLN A 159 -7.21 -2.77 15.62
C GLN A 159 -8.46 -3.37 16.27
N TYR A 160 -9.39 -2.53 16.69
CA TYR A 160 -10.68 -2.96 17.21
C TYR A 160 -11.46 -3.74 16.15
N GLU A 161 -11.66 -3.19 14.97
CA GLU A 161 -12.37 -3.85 13.86
C GLU A 161 -11.72 -5.17 13.45
N ALA A 162 -10.38 -5.20 13.42
CA ALA A 162 -9.64 -6.43 13.11
C ALA A 162 -9.87 -7.53 14.14
N LYS A 163 -9.95 -7.18 15.45
CA LYS A 163 -10.25 -8.13 16.55
C LYS A 163 -11.68 -8.64 16.45
N VAL A 164 -12.65 -7.73 16.24
CA VAL A 164 -14.07 -8.12 16.05
C VAL A 164 -14.21 -9.07 14.86
N ALA A 165 -13.63 -8.73 13.73
CA ALA A 165 -13.66 -9.60 12.56
C ALA A 165 -12.96 -10.96 12.77
N ALA A 166 -11.94 -11.01 13.61
CA ALA A 166 -11.27 -12.27 13.96
C ALA A 166 -12.17 -13.17 14.83
N LEU A 167 -12.83 -12.59 15.85
CA LEU A 167 -13.77 -13.31 16.71
C LEU A 167 -14.98 -13.82 15.92
N GLN A 168 -15.55 -13.02 15.03
CA GLN A 168 -16.65 -13.45 14.16
C GLN A 168 -16.25 -14.63 13.25
N ARG A 169 -15.04 -14.59 12.69
CA ARG A 169 -14.51 -15.72 11.90
C ARG A 169 -14.27 -16.96 12.76
N GLN A 170 -13.80 -16.78 14.01
CA GLN A 170 -13.62 -17.88 14.96
C GLN A 170 -14.96 -18.53 15.28
N LEU A 171 -15.98 -17.77 15.65
CA LEU A 171 -17.34 -18.27 15.91
C LEU A 171 -17.88 -19.07 14.73
N LYS A 172 -17.86 -18.51 13.53
CA LYS A 172 -18.30 -19.22 12.33
C LYS A 172 -17.53 -20.52 12.06
N ASN A 173 -16.26 -20.57 12.43
CA ASN A 173 -15.45 -21.80 12.30
C ASN A 173 -15.86 -22.85 13.33
N ILE A 174 -16.10 -22.44 14.58
CA ILE A 174 -16.57 -23.33 15.65
C ILE A 174 -17.96 -23.89 15.31
N GLU A 175 -18.90 -23.06 14.86
CA GLU A 175 -20.22 -23.49 14.39
C GLU A 175 -20.13 -24.60 13.35
N ARG A 176 -19.30 -24.40 12.32
CA ARG A 176 -19.10 -25.44 11.28
C ARG A 176 -18.53 -26.75 11.83
N LYS A 177 -17.68 -26.67 12.89
CA LYS A 177 -17.16 -27.87 13.54
C LYS A 177 -18.24 -28.58 14.35
N ILE A 178 -19.08 -27.81 15.06
CA ILE A 178 -20.24 -28.35 15.81
C ILE A 178 -21.19 -29.06 14.83
N ASP A 179 -21.63 -28.40 13.77
CA ASP A 179 -22.53 -28.99 12.76
C ASP A 179 -21.98 -30.31 12.20
N LYS A 180 -20.66 -30.34 11.92
CA LYS A 180 -19.98 -31.55 11.43
C LYS A 180 -20.01 -32.66 12.47
N LYS A 181 -19.74 -32.37 13.72
CA LYS A 181 -19.72 -33.36 14.81
C LYS A 181 -21.11 -33.84 15.20
N GLU A 182 -22.12 -32.98 15.12
CA GLU A 182 -23.51 -33.38 15.29
C GLU A 182 -23.95 -34.36 14.19
N LYS A 183 -23.64 -34.07 12.93
CA LYS A 183 -23.90 -35.01 11.83
C LYS A 183 -23.19 -36.35 12.02
N GLU A 184 -21.91 -36.31 12.41
CA GLU A 184 -21.14 -37.53 12.72
C GLU A 184 -21.84 -38.36 13.80
N LEU A 185 -22.37 -37.73 14.85
CA LEU A 185 -23.06 -38.41 15.95
C LEU A 185 -24.37 -39.09 15.53
N TYR A 186 -25.10 -38.49 14.55
CA TYR A 186 -26.40 -39.02 14.10
C TYR A 186 -26.31 -39.93 12.90
N GLU A 187 -25.43 -39.70 11.97
CA GLU A 187 -25.37 -40.40 10.68
C GLU A 187 -24.37 -41.56 10.67
N ALA A 188 -23.34 -41.54 11.52
CA ALA A 188 -22.31 -42.56 11.55
C ALA A 188 -22.69 -43.76 12.41
N ASN A 189 -22.29 -44.99 11.97
CA ASN A 189 -22.49 -46.22 12.71
C ASN A 189 -21.37 -46.36 13.80
N LEU A 190 -21.47 -45.49 14.84
CA LEU A 190 -20.48 -45.35 15.89
C LEU A 190 -20.72 -46.38 16.99
N ASN A 191 -19.64 -46.96 17.56
CA ASN A 191 -19.70 -47.69 18.80
C ASN A 191 -19.84 -46.76 20.03
N ASP A 192 -20.08 -47.31 21.24
CA ASP A 192 -20.32 -46.49 22.44
C ASP A 192 -19.15 -45.60 22.83
N GLN A 193 -17.92 -46.09 22.65
CA GLN A 193 -16.73 -45.28 22.92
C GLN A 193 -16.62 -44.09 21.95
N GLN A 194 -16.79 -44.34 20.66
CA GLN A 194 -16.76 -43.29 19.64
C GLN A 194 -17.84 -42.23 19.86
N ARG A 195 -19.06 -42.66 20.25
CA ARG A 195 -20.14 -41.69 20.61
C ARG A 195 -19.76 -40.85 21.82
N SER A 196 -19.12 -41.47 22.83
CA SER A 196 -18.63 -40.75 24.01
C SER A 196 -17.58 -39.71 23.66
N ASP A 197 -16.65 -40.06 22.75
CA ASP A 197 -15.58 -39.15 22.30
C ASP A 197 -16.14 -37.98 21.53
N VAL A 198 -17.07 -38.22 20.59
CA VAL A 198 -17.75 -37.14 19.82
C VAL A 198 -18.54 -36.20 20.73
N ARG A 199 -19.22 -36.74 21.77
CA ARG A 199 -19.92 -35.90 22.76
C ARG A 199 -18.97 -35.05 23.58
N ALA A 200 -17.79 -35.58 23.95
CA ALA A 200 -16.78 -34.83 24.68
C ALA A 200 -16.21 -33.69 23.80
N GLU A 201 -15.97 -33.96 22.51
CA GLU A 201 -15.53 -32.91 21.55
C GLU A 201 -16.62 -31.82 21.37
N LEU A 202 -17.90 -32.18 21.22
CA LEU A 202 -19.00 -31.23 21.15
C LEU A 202 -19.08 -30.33 22.38
N LYS A 203 -18.91 -30.91 23.59
CA LYS A 203 -18.85 -30.13 24.83
C LYS A 203 -17.70 -29.13 24.85
N ASN A 204 -16.52 -29.53 24.37
CA ASN A 204 -15.38 -28.60 24.27
C ASN A 204 -15.66 -27.48 23.28
N LEU A 205 -16.21 -27.79 22.08
CA LEU A 205 -16.58 -26.79 21.09
C LEU A 205 -17.64 -25.81 21.60
N ASP A 206 -18.63 -26.29 22.37
CA ASP A 206 -19.63 -25.42 23.02
C ASP A 206 -18.98 -24.45 24.03
N MET A 207 -17.99 -24.92 24.80
CA MET A 207 -17.24 -24.04 25.71
C MET A 207 -16.42 -22.99 24.94
N GLU A 208 -15.72 -23.38 23.87
CA GLU A 208 -14.99 -22.45 22.99
C GLU A 208 -15.93 -21.41 22.37
N TYR A 209 -17.11 -21.84 21.91
CA TYR A 209 -18.12 -20.96 21.33
C TYR A 209 -18.60 -19.91 22.34
N ARG A 210 -18.94 -20.35 23.56
CA ARG A 210 -19.38 -19.44 24.63
C ARG A 210 -18.32 -18.44 25.04
N GLU A 211 -17.07 -18.85 25.07
CA GLU A 211 -15.93 -17.95 25.37
C GLU A 211 -15.79 -16.90 24.28
N ALA A 212 -15.63 -17.31 23.02
CA ALA A 212 -15.51 -16.39 21.88
C ALA A 212 -16.74 -15.46 21.74
N SER A 213 -17.95 -15.94 22.04
CA SER A 213 -19.18 -15.15 22.02
C SER A 213 -19.19 -14.08 23.12
N ARG A 214 -18.69 -14.41 24.32
CA ARG A 214 -18.55 -13.43 25.41
C ARG A 214 -17.52 -12.36 25.06
N ASP A 215 -16.41 -12.76 24.46
CA ASP A 215 -15.35 -11.85 24.06
C ASP A 215 -15.86 -10.88 22.97
N LEU A 216 -16.59 -11.41 21.98
CA LEU A 216 -17.21 -10.57 20.96
C LEU A 216 -18.20 -9.55 21.57
N LYS A 217 -19.07 -10.00 22.46
CA LYS A 217 -20.02 -9.13 23.14
C LYS A 217 -19.32 -8.07 24.01
N TYR A 218 -18.23 -8.45 24.69
CA TYR A 218 -17.40 -7.49 25.43
C TYR A 218 -16.80 -6.43 24.52
N MET A 219 -16.26 -6.84 23.37
CA MET A 219 -15.72 -5.90 22.37
C MET A 219 -16.81 -4.96 21.85
N GLU A 220 -17.99 -5.47 21.48
CA GLU A 220 -19.11 -4.66 20.99
C GLU A 220 -19.60 -3.63 22.01
N ASN A 221 -19.62 -3.99 23.29
CA ASN A 221 -20.02 -3.07 24.36
C ASN A 221 -18.94 -2.03 24.71
N ASN A 222 -17.69 -2.23 24.28
CA ASN A 222 -16.55 -1.35 24.54
C ASN A 222 -15.92 -0.85 23.22
N ALA A 223 -16.76 -0.60 22.23
CA ALA A 223 -16.31 -0.01 20.98
C ALA A 223 -15.68 1.36 21.23
N PRO A 224 -14.54 1.70 20.58
CA PRO A 224 -13.93 3.01 20.73
C PRO A 224 -14.90 4.10 20.24
N GLU A 225 -15.00 5.21 20.98
CA GLU A 225 -15.76 6.39 20.56
C GLU A 225 -15.03 7.03 19.38
N VAL A 226 -15.61 6.93 18.18
CA VAL A 226 -15.05 7.51 16.98
C VAL A 226 -15.72 8.84 16.70
N GLN A 227 -14.96 9.95 16.81
CA GLN A 227 -15.37 11.21 16.23
C GLN A 227 -15.25 11.10 14.71
N VAL A 228 -16.39 11.09 14.01
CA VAL A 228 -16.43 11.17 12.53
C VAL A 228 -16.04 12.59 12.14
N TYR A 229 -14.93 12.75 11.40
CA TYR A 229 -14.43 14.03 10.91
C TYR A 229 -15.13 14.49 9.63
#